data_a3ad227551a7eaeb9114cdd5b45f8a22
#
_entry.id   a3ad227551a7eaeb9114cdd5b45f8a22
#
_cell.length_a   1.000
_cell.length_b   1.000
_cell.length_c   1.000
_cell.angle_alpha   90.00
_cell.angle_beta   90.00
_cell.angle_gamma   90.00
#
_symmetry.space_group_name_H-M   'P 1'
#
loop_
_entity.id
_entity.type
_entity.pdbx_description
1 polymer ?
#
loop_
_entity_poly.entity_id
_entity_poly.type
_entity_poly.pdbx_seq_one_letter_code
_entity_poly.pdbx_strand_id
1 'polypeptide(L)'
;MDGDVLILSGLWDSGPQHWQSHLEARHPDWRRVAHRDFNNPERGEWVAELDAAVAACAGAPVLVAHSLGCILAAHWAGSGSPLRAAGAFLVAPSDVDAPSYPIGSNGFAPVPMARLPFPSLVVASTDDPFVSRERALAFAEAWGSRYVEIGPAGHVNADAGYGDWPEGERLLLEFLGQVRP
;
A
#
# COMPACT_ATOMS: atom_id res chain seq x y z
N MET A 1 20.47 -11.92 4.04
CA MET A 1 19.57 -11.24 5.01
C MET A 1 18.41 -10.70 4.20
N ASP A 2 17.22 -11.26 4.41
CA ASP A 2 16.03 -10.76 3.74
C ASP A 2 15.75 -9.35 4.28
N GLY A 3 15.73 -8.35 3.40
CA GLY A 3 15.50 -6.95 3.79
C GLY A 3 14.14 -6.78 4.47
N ASP A 4 13.99 -5.75 5.29
CA ASP A 4 12.74 -5.47 6.02
C ASP A 4 11.55 -5.30 5.06
N VAL A 5 10.39 -5.81 5.46
CA VAL A 5 9.10 -5.56 4.81
C VAL A 5 8.16 -4.90 5.82
N LEU A 6 7.57 -3.78 5.40
CA LEU A 6 6.54 -3.10 6.17
C LEU A 6 5.18 -3.26 5.47
N ILE A 7 4.20 -3.76 6.20
CA ILE A 7 2.82 -3.92 5.75
C ILE A 7 2.03 -2.67 6.13
N LEU A 8 1.44 -2.03 5.13
CA LEU A 8 0.62 -0.83 5.28
C LEU A 8 -0.83 -1.19 4.97
N SER A 9 -1.62 -1.39 5.99
CA SER A 9 -3.07 -1.57 5.83
C SER A 9 -3.78 -0.26 5.54
N GLY A 10 -5.02 -0.35 5.08
CA GLY A 10 -5.84 0.79 4.77
C GLY A 10 -6.78 1.18 5.92
N LEU A 11 -7.85 1.92 5.56
CA LEU A 11 -8.93 2.29 6.46
C LEU A 11 -9.52 1.02 7.10
N TRP A 12 -9.80 1.09 8.41
CA TRP A 12 -10.33 0.00 9.26
C TRP A 12 -9.40 -1.18 9.48
N ASP A 13 -8.12 -1.05 9.10
CA ASP A 13 -7.10 -2.10 9.19
C ASP A 13 -7.41 -3.34 8.30
N SER A 14 -6.51 -4.28 8.32
CA SER A 14 -6.66 -5.58 7.64
C SER A 14 -6.91 -6.66 8.67
N GLY A 15 -8.17 -7.10 8.77
CA GLY A 15 -8.59 -8.14 9.71
C GLY A 15 -7.93 -9.50 9.43
N PRO A 16 -8.20 -10.52 10.28
CA PRO A 16 -7.51 -11.81 10.23
C PRO A 16 -7.76 -12.61 8.94
N GLN A 17 -8.83 -12.31 8.21
CA GLN A 17 -9.16 -12.95 6.93
C GLN A 17 -8.60 -12.21 5.71
N HIS A 18 -7.84 -11.15 5.91
CA HIS A 18 -7.26 -10.35 4.83
C HIS A 18 -5.91 -10.93 4.40
N TRP A 19 -5.57 -10.86 3.10
CA TRP A 19 -4.31 -11.37 2.56
C TRP A 19 -3.06 -10.80 3.25
N GLN A 20 -3.09 -9.55 3.69
CA GLN A 20 -1.98 -8.96 4.44
C GLN A 20 -1.76 -9.69 5.78
N SER A 21 -2.82 -10.05 6.49
CA SER A 21 -2.72 -10.82 7.75
C SER A 21 -2.25 -12.25 7.51
N HIS A 22 -2.65 -12.86 6.39
CA HIS A 22 -2.13 -14.18 5.99
C HIS A 22 -0.63 -14.12 5.66
N LEU A 23 -0.17 -13.04 5.00
CA LEU A 23 1.25 -12.84 4.73
C LEU A 23 2.05 -12.67 6.02
N GLU A 24 1.58 -11.87 6.98
CA GLU A 24 2.24 -11.72 8.30
C GLU A 24 2.37 -13.06 9.03
N ALA A 25 1.34 -13.89 8.97
CA ALA A 25 1.38 -15.21 9.60
C ALA A 25 2.42 -16.14 8.94
N ARG A 26 2.64 -16.02 7.62
CA ARG A 26 3.63 -16.81 6.87
C ARG A 26 5.06 -16.25 6.95
N HIS A 27 5.18 -14.95 7.18
CA HIS A 27 6.46 -14.23 7.21
C HIS A 27 6.61 -13.48 8.54
N PRO A 28 7.02 -14.14 9.63
CA PRO A 28 7.06 -13.53 10.97
C PRO A 28 8.00 -12.32 11.10
N ASP A 29 8.93 -12.17 10.16
CA ASP A 29 9.87 -11.04 10.11
C ASP A 29 9.25 -9.79 9.41
N TRP A 30 8.09 -9.93 8.75
CA TRP A 30 7.39 -8.81 8.16
C TRP A 30 6.56 -8.11 9.23
N ARG A 31 6.56 -6.79 9.21
CA ARG A 31 5.93 -6.01 10.28
C ARG A 31 4.84 -5.11 9.72
N ARG A 32 3.66 -5.15 10.33
CA ARG A 32 2.61 -4.17 10.08
C ARG A 32 2.96 -2.85 10.76
N VAL A 33 2.79 -1.76 10.02
CA VAL A 33 2.86 -0.43 10.61
C VAL A 33 1.61 -0.23 11.48
N ALA A 34 1.83 0.01 12.76
CA ALA A 34 0.75 0.29 13.70
C ALA A 34 0.34 1.76 13.58
N HIS A 35 -0.96 2.00 13.43
CA HIS A 35 -1.53 3.34 13.47
C HIS A 35 -2.37 3.52 14.73
N ARG A 36 -2.34 4.73 15.30
CA ARG A 36 -3.11 5.05 16.50
C ARG A 36 -4.61 4.86 16.30
N ASP A 37 -5.11 5.25 15.13
CA ASP A 37 -6.52 5.13 14.79
C ASP A 37 -6.71 4.76 13.30
N PHE A 38 -7.20 3.54 13.07
CA PHE A 38 -7.55 3.06 11.74
C PHE A 38 -8.96 3.46 11.29
N ASN A 39 -9.81 3.93 12.23
CA ASN A 39 -11.19 4.30 11.94
C ASN A 39 -11.31 5.78 11.55
N ASN A 40 -10.42 6.62 12.08
CA ASN A 40 -10.36 8.06 11.80
C ASN A 40 -8.92 8.45 11.48
N PRO A 41 -8.39 8.03 10.31
CA PRO A 41 -7.00 8.26 9.97
C PRO A 41 -6.71 9.75 9.76
N GLU A 42 -5.63 10.21 10.37
CA GLU A 42 -5.07 11.53 10.15
C GLU A 42 -3.76 11.42 9.37
N ARG A 43 -3.68 12.02 8.19
CA ARG A 43 -2.51 11.89 7.31
C ARG A 43 -1.19 12.22 8.00
N GLY A 44 -1.15 13.31 8.76
CA GLY A 44 0.08 13.74 9.44
C GLY A 44 0.58 12.72 10.46
N GLU A 45 -0.34 12.12 11.22
CA GLU A 45 -0.01 11.08 12.18
C GLU A 45 0.45 9.80 11.47
N TRP A 46 -0.29 9.33 10.46
CA TRP A 46 0.08 8.12 9.73
C TRP A 46 1.41 8.25 9.00
N VAL A 47 1.72 9.42 8.43
CA VAL A 47 3.04 9.67 7.81
C VAL A 47 4.15 9.62 8.86
N ALA A 48 3.95 10.20 10.05
CA ALA A 48 4.95 10.17 11.12
C ALA A 48 5.15 8.75 11.68
N GLU A 49 4.07 7.97 11.80
CA GLU A 49 4.12 6.58 12.26
C GLU A 49 4.84 5.68 11.24
N LEU A 50 4.59 5.87 9.93
CA LEU A 50 5.33 5.17 8.88
C LEU A 50 6.81 5.59 8.89
N ASP A 51 7.11 6.86 9.04
CA ASP A 51 8.49 7.36 9.12
C ASP A 51 9.26 6.71 10.28
N ALA A 52 8.63 6.63 11.45
CA ALA A 52 9.20 5.95 12.62
C ALA A 52 9.39 4.44 12.37
N ALA A 53 8.46 3.79 11.69
CA ALA A 53 8.58 2.37 11.34
C ALA A 53 9.73 2.11 10.36
N VAL A 54 9.91 2.99 9.37
CA VAL A 54 11.04 2.93 8.42
C VAL A 54 12.36 3.18 9.16
N ALA A 55 12.42 4.16 10.07
CA ALA A 55 13.61 4.44 10.87
C ALA A 55 14.03 3.27 11.76
N ALA A 56 13.08 2.41 12.16
CA ALA A 56 13.35 1.22 12.97
C ALA A 56 13.81 0.02 12.15
N CYS A 57 13.88 0.12 10.82
CA CYS A 57 14.40 -0.92 9.93
C CYS A 57 15.93 -0.91 9.90
N ALA A 58 16.54 -2.07 9.68
CA ALA A 58 17.98 -2.20 9.54
C ALA A 58 18.49 -1.57 8.22
N GLY A 59 17.62 -1.49 7.22
CA GLY A 59 17.91 -0.91 5.91
C GLY A 59 16.64 -0.32 5.29
N ALA A 60 16.68 0.01 4.01
CA ALA A 60 15.52 0.47 3.29
C ALA A 60 14.48 -0.65 3.14
N PRO A 61 13.29 -0.57 3.75
CA PRO A 61 12.28 -1.62 3.65
C PRO A 61 11.58 -1.62 2.29
N VAL A 62 10.91 -2.73 1.97
CA VAL A 62 9.87 -2.75 0.95
C VAL A 62 8.52 -2.52 1.60
N LEU A 63 7.73 -1.60 1.04
CA LEU A 63 6.39 -1.28 1.51
C LEU A 63 5.37 -2.17 0.79
N VAL A 64 4.54 -2.90 1.53
CA VAL A 64 3.47 -3.75 1.01
C VAL A 64 2.14 -3.15 1.45
N ALA A 65 1.54 -2.37 0.57
CA ALA A 65 0.42 -1.52 0.90
C ALA A 65 -0.90 -1.98 0.26
N HIS A 66 -2.00 -1.72 0.95
CA HIS A 66 -3.36 -1.93 0.47
C HIS A 66 -4.19 -0.66 0.68
N SER A 67 -5.03 -0.33 -0.31
CA SER A 67 -6.06 0.71 -0.17
C SER A 67 -5.47 2.08 0.22
N LEU A 68 -5.93 2.68 1.32
CA LEU A 68 -5.41 3.95 1.88
C LEU A 68 -3.92 3.86 2.23
N GLY A 69 -3.41 2.67 2.55
CA GLY A 69 -1.98 2.44 2.76
C GLY A 69 -1.12 2.76 1.53
N CYS A 70 -1.67 2.61 0.31
CA CYS A 70 -0.99 3.01 -0.92
C CYS A 70 -0.86 4.54 -1.02
N ILE A 71 -1.92 5.26 -0.61
CA ILE A 71 -1.94 6.73 -0.60
C ILE A 71 -1.00 7.26 0.50
N LEU A 72 -0.95 6.58 1.66
CA LEU A 72 0.03 6.85 2.71
C LEU A 72 1.45 6.75 2.18
N ALA A 73 1.80 5.69 1.44
CA ALA A 73 3.13 5.53 0.86
C ALA A 73 3.49 6.70 -0.07
N ALA A 74 2.54 7.18 -0.88
CA ALA A 74 2.74 8.33 -1.75
C ALA A 74 2.93 9.64 -0.96
N HIS A 75 2.15 9.87 0.09
CA HIS A 75 2.33 11.04 0.98
C HIS A 75 3.67 11.00 1.72
N TRP A 76 4.05 9.83 2.24
CA TRP A 76 5.34 9.68 2.92
C TRP A 76 6.51 9.93 1.97
N ALA A 77 6.45 9.42 0.74
CA ALA A 77 7.46 9.67 -0.29
C ALA A 77 7.65 11.17 -0.60
N GLY A 78 6.58 11.95 -0.49
CA GLY A 78 6.58 13.41 -0.69
C GLY A 78 6.78 14.23 0.59
N SER A 79 6.98 13.60 1.75
CA SER A 79 7.03 14.30 3.05
C SER A 79 8.33 15.06 3.31
N GLY A 80 9.36 14.84 2.50
CA GLY A 80 10.71 15.39 2.73
C GLY A 80 11.54 14.56 3.71
N SER A 81 11.10 13.39 4.14
CA SER A 81 11.90 12.48 4.96
C SER A 81 13.22 12.12 4.27
N PRO A 82 14.35 12.09 5.01
CA PRO A 82 15.63 11.61 4.48
C PRO A 82 15.67 10.08 4.34
N LEU A 83 14.71 9.37 4.92
CA LEU A 83 14.63 7.91 4.88
C LEU A 83 14.24 7.41 3.48
N ARG A 84 14.50 6.14 3.21
CA ARG A 84 14.27 5.54 1.89
C ARG A 84 13.54 4.21 2.03
N ALA A 85 12.75 3.87 1.02
CA ALA A 85 12.25 2.52 0.79
C ALA A 85 12.99 1.89 -0.40
N ALA A 86 13.16 0.58 -0.37
CA ALA A 86 13.74 -0.18 -1.48
C ALA A 86 12.73 -0.33 -2.63
N GLY A 87 11.44 -0.31 -2.32
CA GLY A 87 10.36 -0.40 -3.29
C GLY A 87 8.99 -0.39 -2.64
N ALA A 88 7.92 -0.34 -3.45
CA ALA A 88 6.55 -0.42 -2.96
C ALA A 88 5.67 -1.32 -3.84
N PHE A 89 5.00 -2.27 -3.21
CA PHE A 89 3.96 -3.12 -3.80
C PHE A 89 2.60 -2.58 -3.35
N LEU A 90 1.86 -1.99 -4.29
CA LEU A 90 0.69 -1.15 -4.03
C LEU A 90 -0.57 -1.82 -4.58
N VAL A 91 -1.40 -2.39 -3.72
CA VAL A 91 -2.59 -3.15 -4.11
C VAL A 91 -3.85 -2.31 -3.89
N ALA A 92 -4.67 -2.20 -4.94
CA ALA A 92 -5.97 -1.53 -4.89
C ALA A 92 -5.91 -0.12 -4.27
N PRO A 93 -5.06 0.80 -4.78
CA PRO A 93 -4.95 2.15 -4.21
C PRO A 93 -6.30 2.87 -4.26
N SER A 94 -6.79 3.35 -3.11
CA SER A 94 -8.07 4.04 -3.03
C SER A 94 -8.02 5.44 -3.64
N ASP A 95 -9.10 5.86 -4.31
CA ASP A 95 -9.26 7.24 -4.76
C ASP A 95 -9.90 8.11 -3.67
N VAL A 96 -9.07 8.66 -2.78
CA VAL A 96 -9.53 9.56 -1.71
C VAL A 96 -10.04 10.92 -2.23
N ASP A 97 -9.81 11.23 -3.51
CA ASP A 97 -10.34 12.43 -4.16
C ASP A 97 -11.78 12.21 -4.63
N ALA A 98 -12.24 10.97 -4.70
CA ALA A 98 -13.60 10.66 -5.15
C ALA A 98 -14.63 11.13 -4.11
N PRO A 99 -15.72 11.78 -4.51
CA PRO A 99 -16.78 12.21 -3.60
C PRO A 99 -17.46 11.05 -2.87
N SER A 100 -17.35 9.84 -3.40
CA SER A 100 -17.90 8.62 -2.83
C SER A 100 -17.00 7.96 -1.79
N TYR A 101 -15.80 8.48 -1.54
CA TYR A 101 -14.91 7.92 -0.53
C TYR A 101 -15.56 7.95 0.86
N PRO A 102 -15.56 6.83 1.64
CA PRO A 102 -16.48 6.64 2.76
C PRO A 102 -16.24 7.54 3.97
N ILE A 103 -15.08 8.18 4.09
CA ILE A 103 -14.77 9.15 5.15
C ILE A 103 -14.19 10.43 4.57
N GLY A 104 -14.34 11.52 5.30
CA GLY A 104 -13.56 12.72 5.05
C GLY A 104 -12.07 12.34 5.03
N SER A 105 -11.35 12.83 4.05
CA SER A 105 -9.99 12.39 3.75
C SER A 105 -8.94 12.75 4.81
N ASN A 106 -9.31 13.45 5.86
CA ASN A 106 -8.45 13.88 6.99
C ASN A 106 -7.01 14.25 6.55
N GLY A 107 -6.92 15.03 5.47
CA GLY A 107 -5.67 15.47 4.87
C GLY A 107 -5.06 14.52 3.82
N PHE A 108 -5.63 13.35 3.55
CA PHE A 108 -5.14 12.44 2.50
C PHE A 108 -5.46 12.92 1.07
N ALA A 109 -6.55 13.68 0.88
CA ALA A 109 -6.79 14.38 -0.37
C ALA A 109 -6.00 15.72 -0.40
N PRO A 110 -5.50 16.15 -1.58
CA PRO A 110 -5.48 15.40 -2.83
C PRO A 110 -4.44 14.27 -2.83
N VAL A 111 -4.70 13.21 -3.63
CA VAL A 111 -3.72 12.14 -3.85
C VAL A 111 -2.46 12.73 -4.47
N PRO A 112 -1.25 12.47 -3.91
CA PRO A 112 -0.01 12.94 -4.51
C PRO A 112 0.22 12.30 -5.89
N MET A 113 0.34 13.12 -6.93
CA MET A 113 0.55 12.69 -8.32
C MET A 113 2.01 12.94 -8.77
N ALA A 114 2.96 12.80 -7.85
CA ALA A 114 4.38 12.92 -8.14
C ALA A 114 5.02 11.53 -8.26
N ARG A 115 6.07 11.42 -9.09
CA ARG A 115 6.84 10.17 -9.24
C ARG A 115 7.40 9.73 -7.90
N LEU A 116 7.23 8.44 -7.57
CA LEU A 116 7.84 7.85 -6.38
C LEU A 116 9.36 7.72 -6.55
N PRO A 117 10.14 7.99 -5.48
CA PRO A 117 11.61 7.94 -5.54
C PRO A 117 12.18 6.52 -5.45
N PHE A 118 11.34 5.50 -5.61
CA PHE A 118 11.71 4.08 -5.54
C PHE A 118 10.88 3.26 -6.55
N PRO A 119 11.36 2.08 -6.98
CA PRO A 119 10.59 1.18 -7.83
C PRO A 119 9.25 0.81 -7.19
N SER A 120 8.20 0.74 -7.98
CA SER A 120 6.88 0.39 -7.47
C SER A 120 6.04 -0.40 -8.48
N LEU A 121 5.12 -1.19 -7.96
CA LEU A 121 4.16 -1.97 -8.71
C LEU A 121 2.75 -1.70 -8.17
N VAL A 122 1.87 -1.21 -9.03
CA VAL A 122 0.43 -1.09 -8.74
C VAL A 122 -0.28 -2.34 -9.25
N VAL A 123 -1.02 -3.00 -8.36
CA VAL A 123 -1.93 -4.11 -8.68
C VAL A 123 -3.36 -3.61 -8.54
N ALA A 124 -4.12 -3.67 -9.63
CA ALA A 124 -5.46 -3.09 -9.70
C ALA A 124 -6.52 -4.12 -10.13
N SER A 125 -7.72 -3.91 -9.62
CA SER A 125 -8.94 -4.61 -10.01
C SER A 125 -9.72 -3.80 -11.06
N THR A 126 -10.48 -4.49 -11.92
CA THR A 126 -11.32 -3.82 -12.93
C THR A 126 -12.68 -3.37 -12.42
N ASP A 127 -13.09 -3.83 -11.24
CA ASP A 127 -14.40 -3.58 -10.60
C ASP A 127 -14.29 -3.11 -9.14
N ASP A 128 -13.18 -2.47 -8.80
CA ASP A 128 -12.96 -1.92 -7.46
C ASP A 128 -13.95 -0.80 -7.16
N PRO A 129 -14.73 -0.87 -6.06
CA PRO A 129 -15.70 0.17 -5.71
C PRO A 129 -15.09 1.47 -5.20
N PHE A 130 -13.79 1.48 -4.84
CA PHE A 130 -13.12 2.64 -4.25
C PHE A 130 -12.14 3.34 -5.20
N VAL A 131 -11.95 2.82 -6.40
CA VAL A 131 -11.11 3.44 -7.44
C VAL A 131 -11.54 2.95 -8.81
N SER A 132 -11.74 3.84 -9.77
CA SER A 132 -11.98 3.42 -11.14
C SER A 132 -10.69 2.87 -11.78
N ARG A 133 -10.85 2.03 -12.80
CA ARG A 133 -9.74 1.48 -13.58
C ARG A 133 -8.84 2.60 -14.14
N GLU A 134 -9.47 3.63 -14.72
CA GLU A 134 -8.78 4.79 -15.29
C GLU A 134 -8.00 5.56 -14.22
N ARG A 135 -8.56 5.67 -13.03
CA ARG A 135 -7.93 6.38 -11.91
C ARG A 135 -6.75 5.58 -11.34
N ALA A 136 -6.89 4.26 -11.21
CA ALA A 136 -5.79 3.38 -10.78
C ALA A 136 -4.62 3.42 -11.78
N LEU A 137 -4.90 3.43 -13.08
CA LEU A 137 -3.90 3.60 -14.12
C LEU A 137 -3.22 4.97 -14.04
N ALA A 138 -3.99 6.05 -13.84
CA ALA A 138 -3.45 7.40 -13.67
C ALA A 138 -2.50 7.52 -12.46
N PHE A 139 -2.81 6.85 -11.35
CA PHE A 139 -1.91 6.74 -10.21
C PHE A 139 -0.60 6.04 -10.61
N ALA A 140 -0.69 4.88 -11.25
CA ALA A 140 0.50 4.14 -11.67
C ALA A 140 1.40 4.96 -12.60
N GLU A 141 0.82 5.66 -13.57
CA GLU A 141 1.55 6.54 -14.49
C GLU A 141 2.24 7.70 -13.76
N ALA A 142 1.49 8.41 -12.90
CA ALA A 142 2.03 9.54 -12.14
C ALA A 142 3.16 9.12 -11.19
N TRP A 143 3.00 7.98 -10.51
CA TRP A 143 4.01 7.43 -9.59
C TRP A 143 5.19 6.79 -10.31
N GLY A 144 5.09 6.54 -11.63
CA GLY A 144 6.09 5.82 -12.41
C GLY A 144 6.16 4.34 -12.04
N SER A 145 5.04 3.79 -11.59
CA SER A 145 4.89 2.39 -11.19
C SER A 145 4.67 1.48 -12.41
N ARG A 146 5.12 0.24 -12.32
CA ARG A 146 4.58 -0.82 -13.16
C ARG A 146 3.10 -1.03 -12.80
N TYR A 147 2.30 -1.45 -13.76
CA TYR A 147 0.87 -1.69 -13.57
C TYR A 147 0.51 -3.12 -13.95
N VAL A 148 -0.22 -3.80 -13.06
CA VAL A 148 -0.78 -5.13 -13.29
C VAL A 148 -2.26 -5.09 -12.97
N GLU A 149 -3.09 -5.48 -13.93
CA GLU A 149 -4.53 -5.62 -13.79
C GLU A 149 -4.88 -7.10 -13.60
N ILE A 150 -5.58 -7.42 -12.52
CA ILE A 150 -5.91 -8.81 -12.14
C ILE A 150 -7.36 -9.22 -12.47
N GLY A 151 -8.06 -8.41 -13.27
CA GLY A 151 -9.46 -8.64 -13.61
C GLY A 151 -10.43 -8.21 -12.51
N PRO A 152 -11.68 -8.69 -12.51
CA PRO A 152 -12.67 -8.34 -11.51
C PRO A 152 -12.32 -9.02 -10.17
N ALA A 153 -11.83 -8.23 -9.24
CA ALA A 153 -11.31 -8.67 -7.95
C ALA A 153 -11.84 -7.83 -6.76
N GLY A 154 -12.89 -7.03 -7.01
CA GLY A 154 -13.42 -6.10 -6.02
C GLY A 154 -12.31 -5.19 -5.48
N HIS A 155 -12.30 -4.94 -4.18
CA HIS A 155 -11.25 -4.14 -3.54
C HIS A 155 -10.02 -4.97 -3.11
N VAL A 156 -9.87 -6.18 -3.63
CA VAL A 156 -8.78 -7.11 -3.27
C VAL A 156 -8.63 -7.24 -1.75
N ASN A 157 -9.73 -7.40 -1.04
CA ASN A 157 -9.80 -7.49 0.42
C ASN A 157 -10.52 -8.77 0.87
N ALA A 158 -10.68 -8.97 2.17
CA ALA A 158 -11.37 -10.13 2.73
C ALA A 158 -12.82 -10.27 2.23
N ASP A 159 -13.56 -9.16 2.12
CA ASP A 159 -14.96 -9.17 1.65
C ASP A 159 -15.08 -9.59 0.17
N ALA A 160 -14.04 -9.34 -0.62
CA ALA A 160 -13.94 -9.81 -2.00
C ALA A 160 -13.34 -11.23 -2.12
N GLY A 161 -13.10 -11.91 -1.00
CA GLY A 161 -12.56 -13.27 -0.97
C GLY A 161 -11.03 -13.38 -0.99
N TYR A 162 -10.32 -12.26 -0.83
CA TYR A 162 -8.84 -12.22 -0.85
C TYR A 162 -8.27 -12.37 0.57
N GLY A 163 -8.37 -13.59 1.10
CA GLY A 163 -7.65 -14.03 2.29
C GLY A 163 -6.36 -14.76 1.87
N ASP A 164 -6.49 -16.01 1.46
CA ASP A 164 -5.38 -16.71 0.83
C ASP A 164 -5.32 -16.31 -0.65
N TRP A 165 -4.23 -15.66 -1.06
CA TRP A 165 -4.05 -15.10 -2.39
C TRP A 165 -2.69 -15.48 -2.99
N PRO A 166 -2.52 -16.75 -3.43
CA PRO A 166 -1.25 -17.26 -3.92
C PRO A 166 -0.68 -16.49 -5.12
N GLU A 167 -1.55 -16.03 -6.02
CA GLU A 167 -1.12 -15.26 -7.20
C GLU A 167 -0.54 -13.90 -6.78
N GLY A 168 -1.15 -13.24 -5.80
CA GLY A 168 -0.65 -11.98 -5.25
C GLY A 168 0.67 -12.15 -4.50
N GLU A 169 0.80 -13.21 -3.73
CA GLU A 169 2.04 -13.54 -3.06
C GLU A 169 3.16 -13.83 -4.07
N ARG A 170 2.88 -14.56 -5.14
CA ARG A 170 3.84 -14.80 -6.22
C ARG A 170 4.29 -13.50 -6.88
N LEU A 171 3.36 -12.60 -7.21
CA LEU A 171 3.68 -11.28 -7.76
C LEU A 171 4.55 -10.45 -6.81
N LEU A 172 4.25 -10.50 -5.51
CA LEU A 172 5.03 -9.83 -4.48
C LEU A 172 6.45 -10.40 -4.38
N LEU A 173 6.60 -11.73 -4.33
CA LEU A 173 7.91 -12.37 -4.25
C LEU A 173 8.77 -12.08 -5.49
N GLU A 174 8.17 -12.08 -6.69
CA GLU A 174 8.84 -11.65 -7.92
C GLU A 174 9.29 -10.18 -7.84
N PHE A 175 8.45 -9.29 -7.33
CA PHE A 175 8.80 -7.88 -7.12
C PHE A 175 9.93 -7.72 -6.09
N LEU A 176 9.86 -8.42 -4.96
CA LEU A 176 10.92 -8.42 -3.95
C LEU A 176 12.27 -8.84 -4.52
N GLY A 177 12.30 -9.85 -5.39
CA GLY A 177 13.51 -10.29 -6.07
C GLY A 177 14.11 -9.27 -7.05
N GLN A 178 13.32 -8.28 -7.49
CA GLN A 178 13.77 -7.22 -8.41
C GLN A 178 14.30 -5.98 -7.68
N VAL A 179 13.80 -5.69 -6.48
CA VAL A 179 14.11 -4.46 -5.74
C VAL A 179 15.09 -4.66 -4.59
N ARG A 180 15.35 -5.91 -4.23
CA ARG A 180 16.38 -6.28 -3.26
C ARG A 180 17.69 -6.57 -3.99
N PRO A 181 18.82 -6.03 -3.53
CA PRO A 181 20.13 -6.30 -4.11
C PRO A 181 20.59 -7.73 -3.88
#